data_af4ceeefa8c50975bddf24934f28b45e
#
_entry.id   af4ceeefa8c50975bddf24934f28b45e
#
_cell.length_a   1.000
_cell.length_b   1.000
_cell.length_c   1.000
_cell.angle_alpha   90.00
_cell.angle_beta   90.00
_cell.angle_gamma   90.00
#
_symmetry.space_group_name_H-M   'P 1'
#
loop_
_entity.id
_entity.type
_entity.pdbx_description
1 polymer ?
#
loop_
_entity_poly.entity_id
_entity_poly.type
_entity_poly.pdbx_seq_one_letter_code
_entity_poly.pdbx_strand_id
1 'polypeptide(L)'
;MENSKSFGPRLKAAAGYAWREGTVYFVLAFLVIMFTVINPRFFSSRNIYNLITESSHYIIAGMGISFVMIGGGIDLSVGYEMAMVSTTSFLLMSSYASSHGGQVPTWFILVIFVWGIFLGFMMGMLNGVICAKLKLFPLIVTIATSEVFKGLCYTITSSKTYSGLPANFRALYTTKLLGLPLDVYLALLCVILTWFVLNKTHFGRDVLAVGGNRECARLSGIKADWVQILTFAITGAVFGLAALDMMAHQNMTSATSGPGSEFVCLTAAIIGGISMMGGKGNVVGLVAGIFVMQIISNGMQLAGWGAYLQYAVKGIILLAAISFDALKNRPRPVVRVHNDAPGSGGEPKKEAA
;
A
#
# COMPACT_ATOMS: atom_id res chain seq x y z
N MET A 1 -9.30 -49.17 23.39
CA MET A 1 -10.16 -48.04 23.72
C MET A 1 -9.22 -46.90 24.14
N GLU A 2 -8.84 -46.01 23.22
CA GLU A 2 -8.29 -44.69 23.54
C GLU A 2 -7.90 -44.00 22.25
N ASN A 3 -8.80 -43.21 21.71
CA ASN A 3 -8.45 -42.21 20.69
C ASN A 3 -9.58 -41.16 20.51
N SER A 4 -9.98 -40.51 21.60
CA SER A 4 -10.77 -39.29 21.53
C SER A 4 -9.84 -38.08 21.73
N LYS A 5 -8.78 -37.98 20.90
CA LYS A 5 -7.91 -36.81 20.92
C LYS A 5 -8.65 -35.58 20.32
N SER A 6 -9.27 -34.84 21.20
CA SER A 6 -9.54 -33.39 21.19
C SER A 6 -9.58 -32.73 19.79
N PHE A 7 -10.66 -32.89 19.08
CA PHE A 7 -11.02 -32.10 17.88
C PHE A 7 -11.27 -30.63 18.24
N GLY A 8 -11.65 -30.35 19.48
CA GLY A 8 -12.03 -29.03 19.99
C GLY A 8 -10.96 -27.94 19.95
N PRO A 9 -9.68 -28.17 20.37
CA PRO A 9 -8.66 -27.15 20.37
C PRO A 9 -8.19 -26.77 18.96
N ARG A 10 -8.16 -27.73 18.03
CA ARG A 10 -7.81 -27.48 16.62
C ARG A 10 -8.90 -26.69 15.90
N LEU A 11 -10.16 -27.00 16.17
CA LEU A 11 -11.30 -26.25 15.61
C LEU A 11 -11.37 -24.83 16.16
N LYS A 12 -11.13 -24.62 17.47
CA LYS A 12 -11.06 -23.29 18.08
C LYS A 12 -9.87 -22.49 17.57
N ALA A 13 -8.72 -23.12 17.34
CA ALA A 13 -7.56 -22.46 16.74
C ALA A 13 -7.80 -22.10 15.26
N ALA A 14 -8.40 -22.99 14.48
CA ALA A 14 -8.77 -22.72 13.09
C ALA A 14 -9.88 -21.66 12.98
N ALA A 15 -10.89 -21.71 13.83
CA ALA A 15 -11.93 -20.69 13.89
C ALA A 15 -11.37 -19.33 14.35
N GLY A 16 -10.44 -19.30 15.32
CA GLY A 16 -9.74 -18.11 15.74
C GLY A 16 -8.82 -17.52 14.65
N TYR A 17 -8.18 -18.37 13.84
CA TYR A 17 -7.40 -17.96 12.68
C TYR A 17 -8.31 -17.40 11.57
N ALA A 18 -9.37 -18.13 11.21
CA ALA A 18 -10.35 -17.68 10.22
C ALA A 18 -11.05 -16.38 10.64
N TRP A 19 -11.36 -16.22 11.93
CA TRP A 19 -11.91 -14.97 12.47
C TRP A 19 -10.92 -13.81 12.39
N ARG A 20 -9.64 -14.05 12.65
CA ARG A 20 -8.58 -13.02 12.62
C ARG A 20 -8.25 -12.53 11.21
N GLU A 21 -8.30 -13.41 10.21
CA GLU A 21 -8.07 -13.06 8.81
C GLU A 21 -9.36 -12.70 8.08
N GLY A 22 -10.52 -13.20 8.55
CA GLY A 22 -11.84 -12.92 7.97
C GLY A 22 -12.43 -11.57 8.33
N THR A 23 -11.92 -10.88 9.35
CA THR A 23 -12.53 -9.64 9.86
C THR A 23 -12.67 -8.57 8.78
N VAL A 24 -11.69 -8.41 7.88
CA VAL A 24 -11.75 -7.44 6.79
C VAL A 24 -12.91 -7.70 5.83
N TYR A 25 -13.22 -8.97 5.56
CA TYR A 25 -14.33 -9.34 4.66
C TYR A 25 -15.70 -9.08 5.29
N PHE A 26 -15.81 -9.26 6.63
CA PHE A 26 -17.03 -8.87 7.36
C PHE A 26 -17.24 -7.36 7.34
N VAL A 27 -16.17 -6.58 7.55
CA VAL A 27 -16.23 -5.12 7.44
C VAL A 27 -16.64 -4.70 6.03
N LEU A 28 -16.08 -5.33 5.01
CA LEU A 28 -16.40 -5.06 3.61
C LEU A 28 -17.88 -5.34 3.32
N ALA A 29 -18.39 -6.53 3.71
CA ALA A 29 -19.79 -6.89 3.53
C ALA A 29 -20.72 -5.92 4.28
N PHE A 30 -20.39 -5.56 5.52
CA PHE A 30 -21.14 -4.58 6.31
C PHE A 30 -21.23 -3.22 5.61
N LEU A 31 -20.11 -2.71 5.11
CA LEU A 31 -20.06 -1.41 4.41
C LEU A 31 -20.87 -1.42 3.11
N VAL A 32 -20.78 -2.51 2.34
CA VAL A 32 -21.60 -2.67 1.12
C VAL A 32 -23.08 -2.62 1.46
N ILE A 33 -23.52 -3.34 2.48
CA ILE A 33 -24.92 -3.34 2.93
C ILE A 33 -25.31 -1.94 3.41
N MET A 34 -24.50 -1.34 4.28
CA MET A 34 -24.75 -0.02 4.85
C MET A 34 -24.94 1.05 3.77
N PHE A 35 -24.01 1.17 2.83
CA PHE A 35 -24.09 2.17 1.77
C PHE A 35 -25.19 1.86 0.75
N THR A 36 -25.52 0.59 0.52
CA THR A 36 -26.68 0.21 -0.31
C THR A 36 -28.00 0.66 0.31
N VAL A 37 -28.12 0.56 1.65
CA VAL A 37 -29.31 1.05 2.38
C VAL A 37 -29.39 2.58 2.34
N ILE A 38 -28.24 3.27 2.50
CA ILE A 38 -28.17 4.75 2.43
C ILE A 38 -28.54 5.25 1.03
N ASN A 39 -27.98 4.62 0.00
CA ASN A 39 -28.23 4.99 -1.39
C ASN A 39 -28.25 3.74 -2.29
N PRO A 40 -29.44 3.31 -2.78
CA PRO A 40 -29.55 2.10 -3.62
C PRO A 40 -28.72 2.14 -4.91
N ARG A 41 -28.34 3.34 -5.40
CA ARG A 41 -27.44 3.48 -6.56
C ARG A 41 -26.05 2.94 -6.27
N PHE A 42 -25.68 2.77 -4.99
CA PHE A 42 -24.39 2.21 -4.59
C PHE A 42 -24.18 0.80 -5.18
N PHE A 43 -25.22 -0.05 -5.17
CA PHE A 43 -25.14 -1.42 -5.71
C PHE A 43 -25.50 -1.52 -7.20
N SER A 44 -25.54 -0.40 -7.93
CA SER A 44 -25.74 -0.43 -9.38
C SER A 44 -24.51 -0.99 -10.10
N SER A 45 -24.73 -1.70 -11.22
CA SER A 45 -23.64 -2.26 -12.05
C SER A 45 -22.63 -1.20 -12.49
N ARG A 46 -23.10 0.01 -12.79
CA ARG A 46 -22.27 1.14 -13.17
C ARG A 46 -21.35 1.57 -12.02
N ASN A 47 -21.88 1.65 -10.79
CA ASN A 47 -21.09 2.05 -9.65
C ASN A 47 -20.09 0.98 -9.24
N ILE A 48 -20.48 -0.31 -9.28
CA ILE A 48 -19.55 -1.42 -9.02
C ILE A 48 -18.40 -1.41 -10.04
N TYR A 49 -18.71 -1.19 -11.32
CA TYR A 49 -17.69 -1.03 -12.35
C TYR A 49 -16.73 0.12 -12.04
N ASN A 50 -17.25 1.31 -11.71
CA ASN A 50 -16.43 2.45 -11.34
C ASN A 50 -15.56 2.15 -10.10
N LEU A 51 -16.13 1.53 -9.08
CA LEU A 51 -15.41 1.18 -7.85
C LEU A 51 -14.25 0.22 -8.12
N ILE A 52 -14.43 -0.76 -9.00
CA ILE A 52 -13.35 -1.68 -9.40
C ILE A 52 -12.26 -0.92 -10.16
N THR A 53 -12.63 -0.10 -11.12
CA THR A 53 -11.67 0.64 -11.96
C THR A 53 -10.93 1.73 -11.18
N GLU A 54 -11.61 2.48 -10.33
CA GLU A 54 -10.99 3.47 -9.44
C GLU A 54 -10.07 2.84 -8.40
N SER A 55 -10.27 1.56 -8.06
CA SER A 55 -9.42 0.85 -7.12
C SER A 55 -8.08 0.43 -7.73
N SER A 56 -7.93 0.35 -9.06
CA SER A 56 -6.77 -0.24 -9.74
C SER A 56 -5.45 0.41 -9.33
N HIS A 57 -5.34 1.72 -9.44
CA HIS A 57 -4.10 2.42 -9.08
C HIS A 57 -3.77 2.35 -7.58
N TYR A 58 -4.80 2.31 -6.70
CA TYR A 58 -4.56 2.09 -5.27
C TYR A 58 -4.14 0.64 -4.96
N ILE A 59 -4.65 -0.34 -5.71
CA ILE A 59 -4.20 -1.73 -5.59
C ILE A 59 -2.74 -1.82 -6.01
N ILE A 60 -2.37 -1.24 -7.15
CA ILE A 60 -0.97 -1.23 -7.61
C ILE A 60 -0.08 -0.54 -6.56
N ALA A 61 -0.41 0.66 -6.11
CA ALA A 61 0.36 1.37 -5.09
C ALA A 61 0.44 0.59 -3.76
N GLY A 62 -0.67 -0.01 -3.34
CA GLY A 62 -0.72 -0.87 -2.16
C GLY A 62 0.21 -2.07 -2.25
N MET A 63 0.34 -2.68 -3.43
CA MET A 63 1.31 -3.76 -3.64
C MET A 63 2.74 -3.27 -3.37
N GLY A 64 3.09 -2.06 -3.83
CA GLY A 64 4.38 -1.43 -3.51
C GLY A 64 4.56 -1.27 -2.01
N ILE A 65 3.64 -0.58 -1.32
CA ILE A 65 3.77 -0.29 0.11
C ILE A 65 3.88 -1.56 0.98
N SER A 66 3.31 -2.68 0.50
CA SER A 66 3.39 -3.96 1.20
C SER A 66 4.82 -4.44 1.43
N PHE A 67 5.73 -4.23 0.48
CA PHE A 67 7.15 -4.62 0.63
C PHE A 67 7.82 -3.84 1.75
N VAL A 68 7.65 -2.52 1.77
CA VAL A 68 8.26 -1.67 2.79
C VAL A 68 7.67 -1.95 4.17
N MET A 69 6.34 -2.07 4.28
CA MET A 69 5.70 -2.33 5.57
C MET A 69 6.05 -3.70 6.13
N ILE A 70 6.02 -4.76 5.32
CA ILE A 70 6.41 -6.11 5.75
C ILE A 70 7.90 -6.12 6.12
N GLY A 71 8.74 -5.33 5.44
CA GLY A 71 10.15 -5.12 5.77
C GLY A 71 10.40 -4.28 7.03
N GLY A 72 9.35 -3.79 7.71
CA GLY A 72 9.45 -3.00 8.95
C GLY A 72 9.71 -1.51 8.71
N GLY A 73 9.43 -1.00 7.50
CA GLY A 73 9.48 0.41 7.15
C GLY A 73 8.09 1.01 6.94
N ILE A 74 8.04 2.33 6.83
CA ILE A 74 6.85 3.08 6.41
C ILE A 74 7.30 4.06 5.33
N ASP A 75 6.58 4.12 4.22
CA ASP A 75 6.82 5.05 3.14
C ASP A 75 5.63 5.99 2.96
N LEU A 76 5.86 7.28 3.22
CA LEU A 76 4.86 8.34 3.03
C LEU A 76 5.17 9.23 1.81
N SER A 77 6.14 8.86 0.98
CA SER A 77 6.47 9.60 -0.24
C SER A 77 5.56 9.25 -1.44
N VAL A 78 4.74 8.20 -1.31
CA VAL A 78 3.85 7.65 -2.35
C VAL A 78 3.16 8.73 -3.17
N GLY A 79 2.48 9.68 -2.50
CA GLY A 79 1.66 10.69 -3.16
C GLY A 79 2.47 11.58 -4.09
N TYR A 80 3.60 12.10 -3.62
CA TYR A 80 4.45 12.97 -4.43
C TYR A 80 5.36 12.22 -5.39
N GLU A 81 5.73 10.97 -5.12
CA GLU A 81 6.35 10.08 -6.12
C GLU A 81 5.39 9.88 -7.30
N MET A 82 4.14 9.53 -7.03
CA MET A 82 3.12 9.37 -8.08
C MET A 82 2.88 10.69 -8.85
N ALA A 83 2.80 11.83 -8.17
CA ALA A 83 2.66 13.13 -8.81
C ALA A 83 3.87 13.46 -9.72
N MET A 84 5.08 13.18 -9.26
CA MET A 84 6.32 13.43 -10.02
C MET A 84 6.41 12.56 -11.26
N VAL A 85 6.11 11.26 -11.13
CA VAL A 85 6.09 10.33 -12.27
C VAL A 85 5.02 10.72 -13.27
N SER A 86 3.79 10.96 -12.84
CA SER A 86 2.69 11.30 -13.76
C SER A 86 2.92 12.60 -14.49
N THR A 87 3.40 13.66 -13.81
CA THR A 87 3.66 14.96 -14.43
C THR A 87 4.83 14.92 -15.41
N THR A 88 5.95 14.29 -15.05
CA THR A 88 7.09 14.16 -15.97
C THR A 88 6.74 13.30 -17.18
N SER A 89 5.99 12.24 -17.00
CA SER A 89 5.49 11.38 -18.08
C SER A 89 4.57 12.16 -19.04
N PHE A 90 3.65 12.98 -18.50
CA PHE A 90 2.81 13.84 -19.31
C PHE A 90 3.64 14.84 -20.13
N LEU A 91 4.59 15.53 -19.49
CA LEU A 91 5.43 16.53 -20.16
C LEU A 91 6.27 15.89 -21.27
N LEU A 92 6.80 14.68 -21.07
CA LEU A 92 7.53 13.95 -22.12
C LEU A 92 6.61 13.62 -23.30
N MET A 93 5.39 13.12 -23.05
CA MET A 93 4.42 12.85 -24.11
C MET A 93 4.00 14.13 -24.84
N SER A 94 3.75 15.21 -24.11
CA SER A 94 3.38 16.50 -24.69
C SER A 94 4.50 17.10 -25.54
N SER A 95 5.74 17.06 -25.07
CA SER A 95 6.91 17.51 -25.81
C SER A 95 7.12 16.70 -27.10
N TYR A 96 6.97 15.39 -27.03
CA TYR A 96 7.04 14.52 -28.21
C TYR A 96 5.91 14.85 -29.21
N ALA A 97 4.67 14.96 -28.74
CA ALA A 97 3.52 15.29 -29.56
C ALA A 97 3.69 16.62 -30.30
N SER A 98 4.16 17.68 -29.60
CA SER A 98 4.38 18.99 -30.19
C SER A 98 5.42 18.99 -31.32
N SER A 99 6.42 18.09 -31.24
CA SER A 99 7.47 17.94 -32.26
C SER A 99 7.05 17.05 -33.44
N HIS A 100 5.97 16.26 -33.30
CA HIS A 100 5.55 15.23 -34.25
C HIS A 100 4.09 15.37 -34.68
N GLY A 101 3.60 16.61 -34.89
CA GLY A 101 2.27 16.86 -35.43
C GLY A 101 1.10 16.44 -34.53
N GLY A 102 1.31 16.44 -33.19
CA GLY A 102 0.28 16.12 -32.21
C GLY A 102 0.05 14.63 -31.93
N GLN A 103 0.83 13.75 -32.58
CA GLN A 103 0.69 12.29 -32.41
C GLN A 103 1.79 11.70 -31.53
N VAL A 104 1.41 10.70 -30.73
CA VAL A 104 2.33 9.91 -29.90
C VAL A 104 2.22 8.45 -30.34
N PRO A 105 3.27 7.85 -30.92
CA PRO A 105 3.21 6.47 -31.38
C PRO A 105 3.21 5.48 -30.21
N THR A 106 2.66 4.28 -30.43
CA THR A 106 2.52 3.25 -29.37
C THR A 106 3.84 2.83 -28.76
N TRP A 107 4.93 2.79 -29.55
CA TRP A 107 6.26 2.47 -29.01
C TRP A 107 6.74 3.50 -27.98
N PHE A 108 6.40 4.79 -28.18
CA PHE A 108 6.77 5.85 -27.23
C PHE A 108 5.99 5.71 -25.90
N ILE A 109 4.78 5.17 -25.95
CA ILE A 109 4.02 4.84 -24.75
C ILE A 109 4.75 3.78 -23.92
N LEU A 110 5.34 2.78 -24.56
CA LEU A 110 6.19 1.80 -23.85
C LEU A 110 7.41 2.48 -23.20
N VAL A 111 8.01 3.47 -23.86
CA VAL A 111 9.09 4.28 -23.27
C VAL A 111 8.58 5.03 -22.03
N ILE A 112 7.37 5.58 -22.06
CA ILE A 112 6.76 6.25 -20.90
C ILE A 112 6.53 5.28 -19.74
N PHE A 113 6.11 4.04 -20.00
CA PHE A 113 6.00 3.02 -18.95
C PHE A 113 7.36 2.68 -18.33
N VAL A 114 8.37 2.48 -19.15
CA VAL A 114 9.75 2.25 -18.68
C VAL A 114 10.27 3.45 -17.89
N TRP A 115 10.00 4.67 -18.36
CA TRP A 115 10.35 5.91 -17.67
C TRP A 115 9.69 6.00 -16.30
N GLY A 116 8.37 5.76 -16.23
CA GLY A 116 7.65 5.85 -14.96
C GLY A 116 8.14 4.83 -13.91
N ILE A 117 8.36 3.58 -14.34
CA ILE A 117 8.91 2.53 -13.48
C ILE A 117 10.34 2.90 -13.05
N PHE A 118 11.19 3.38 -13.98
CA PHE A 118 12.58 3.75 -13.71
C PHE A 118 12.66 4.95 -12.75
N LEU A 119 11.88 6.01 -12.99
CA LEU A 119 11.90 7.19 -12.14
C LEU A 119 11.39 6.84 -10.72
N GLY A 120 10.29 6.10 -10.62
CA GLY A 120 9.80 5.61 -9.33
C GLY A 120 10.85 4.73 -8.62
N PHE A 121 11.48 3.79 -9.35
CA PHE A 121 12.56 2.97 -8.79
C PHE A 121 13.72 3.82 -8.24
N MET A 122 14.13 4.88 -8.95
CA MET A 122 15.21 5.77 -8.51
C MET A 122 14.81 6.55 -7.25
N MET A 123 13.58 7.07 -7.17
CA MET A 123 13.09 7.78 -5.99
C MET A 123 12.98 6.85 -4.78
N GLY A 124 12.40 5.66 -4.94
CA GLY A 124 12.36 4.66 -3.89
C GLY A 124 13.75 4.18 -3.48
N MET A 125 14.66 3.94 -4.44
CA MET A 125 16.05 3.58 -4.14
C MET A 125 16.76 4.67 -3.33
N LEU A 126 16.54 5.96 -3.63
CA LEU A 126 17.06 7.09 -2.86
C LEU A 126 16.60 7.00 -1.40
N ASN A 127 15.29 6.80 -1.17
CA ASN A 127 14.73 6.62 0.17
C ASN A 127 15.37 5.43 0.87
N GLY A 128 15.47 4.28 0.20
CA GLY A 128 16.07 3.07 0.74
C GLY A 128 17.54 3.22 1.12
N VAL A 129 18.34 3.88 0.28
CA VAL A 129 19.76 4.13 0.54
C VAL A 129 19.94 5.06 1.74
N ILE A 130 19.17 6.15 1.82
CA ILE A 130 19.23 7.07 2.94
C ILE A 130 18.87 6.34 4.24
N CYS A 131 17.78 5.59 4.26
CA CYS A 131 17.35 4.84 5.43
C CYS A 131 18.39 3.79 5.87
N ALA A 132 18.91 3.00 4.92
CA ALA A 132 19.79 1.89 5.24
C ALA A 132 21.21 2.35 5.62
N LYS A 133 21.78 3.32 4.89
CA LYS A 133 23.18 3.76 5.09
C LYS A 133 23.33 4.73 6.24
N LEU A 134 22.39 5.66 6.39
CA LEU A 134 22.40 6.63 7.49
C LEU A 134 21.69 6.10 8.74
N LYS A 135 21.08 4.90 8.68
CA LYS A 135 20.33 4.28 9.78
C LYS A 135 19.22 5.18 10.34
N LEU A 136 18.62 5.98 9.45
CA LEU A 136 17.53 6.89 9.82
C LEU A 136 16.20 6.15 9.83
N PHE A 137 15.28 6.66 10.65
CA PHE A 137 13.95 6.08 10.73
C PHE A 137 13.17 6.34 9.43
N PRO A 138 12.67 5.30 8.75
CA PRO A 138 12.06 5.41 7.41
C PRO A 138 10.98 6.47 7.29
N LEU A 139 10.09 6.58 8.28
CA LEU A 139 9.00 7.57 8.29
C LEU A 139 9.52 9.01 8.14
N ILE A 140 10.61 9.35 8.85
CA ILE A 140 11.19 10.71 8.80
C ILE A 140 11.82 10.97 7.43
N VAL A 141 12.55 9.99 6.89
CA VAL A 141 13.19 10.10 5.57
C VAL A 141 12.13 10.31 4.49
N THR A 142 11.09 9.47 4.48
CA THR A 142 10.07 9.52 3.41
C THR A 142 9.18 10.77 3.48
N ILE A 143 8.93 11.32 4.66
CA ILE A 143 8.29 12.64 4.79
C ILE A 143 9.20 13.73 4.22
N ALA A 144 10.49 13.73 4.58
CA ALA A 144 11.42 14.73 4.09
C ALA A 144 11.60 14.67 2.57
N THR A 145 11.79 13.48 2.01
CA THR A 145 11.91 13.31 0.54
C THR A 145 10.60 13.62 -0.18
N SER A 146 9.45 13.34 0.43
CA SER A 146 8.13 13.73 -0.05
C SER A 146 8.04 15.26 -0.27
N GLU A 147 8.53 16.07 0.68
CA GLU A 147 8.57 17.52 0.52
C GLU A 147 9.55 17.98 -0.58
N VAL A 148 10.68 17.26 -0.77
CA VAL A 148 11.58 17.51 -1.91
C VAL A 148 10.87 17.20 -3.23
N PHE A 149 10.24 16.04 -3.38
CA PHE A 149 9.51 15.66 -4.59
C PHE A 149 8.35 16.62 -4.87
N LYS A 150 7.64 17.06 -3.83
CA LYS A 150 6.62 18.10 -3.90
C LYS A 150 7.19 19.39 -4.51
N GLY A 151 8.26 19.92 -3.94
CA GLY A 151 8.91 21.15 -4.41
C GLY A 151 9.34 21.04 -5.88
N LEU A 152 9.96 19.93 -6.27
CA LEU A 152 10.35 19.65 -7.65
C LEU A 152 9.12 19.57 -8.56
N CYS A 153 8.07 18.86 -8.16
CA CYS A 153 6.86 18.71 -8.94
C CYS A 153 6.17 20.07 -9.20
N TYR A 154 6.02 20.90 -8.18
CA TYR A 154 5.48 22.27 -8.32
C TYR A 154 6.35 23.15 -9.21
N THR A 155 7.66 23.05 -9.08
CA THR A 155 8.61 23.81 -9.90
C THR A 155 8.50 23.42 -11.38
N ILE A 156 8.51 22.13 -11.69
CA ILE A 156 8.42 21.60 -13.06
C ILE A 156 7.07 21.94 -13.70
N THR A 157 6.00 21.85 -12.94
CA THR A 157 4.64 22.11 -13.45
C THR A 157 4.25 23.58 -13.42
N SER A 158 5.02 24.43 -12.76
CA SER A 158 4.60 25.82 -12.44
C SER A 158 3.19 25.87 -11.82
N SER A 159 2.87 24.88 -10.97
CA SER A 159 1.55 24.68 -10.33
C SER A 159 0.38 24.49 -11.32
N LYS A 160 0.64 24.19 -12.57
CA LYS A 160 -0.40 23.98 -13.59
C LYS A 160 -0.94 22.54 -13.54
N THR A 161 -2.21 22.41 -13.90
CA THR A 161 -2.84 21.15 -14.20
C THR A 161 -2.78 20.91 -15.69
N TYR A 162 -2.39 19.71 -16.08
CA TYR A 162 -2.31 19.27 -17.47
C TYR A 162 -3.40 18.22 -17.73
N SER A 163 -4.11 18.35 -18.87
CA SER A 163 -5.18 17.46 -19.28
C SER A 163 -5.09 17.15 -20.77
N GLY A 164 -5.82 16.12 -21.22
CA GLY A 164 -5.84 15.76 -22.63
C GLY A 164 -4.69 14.82 -23.00
N LEU A 165 -4.66 13.64 -22.38
CA LEU A 165 -3.69 12.60 -22.74
C LEU A 165 -3.90 12.08 -24.17
N PRO A 166 -2.81 11.66 -24.86
CA PRO A 166 -2.90 11.02 -26.17
C PRO A 166 -3.88 9.82 -26.16
N ALA A 167 -4.68 9.71 -27.24
CA ALA A 167 -5.74 8.71 -27.31
C ALA A 167 -5.23 7.27 -27.14
N ASN A 168 -4.06 6.96 -27.70
CA ASN A 168 -3.42 5.63 -27.57
C ASN A 168 -2.90 5.35 -26.15
N PHE A 169 -2.47 6.36 -25.37
CA PHE A 169 -2.16 6.17 -23.95
C PHE A 169 -3.45 5.89 -23.18
N ARG A 170 -4.52 6.63 -23.45
CA ARG A 170 -5.83 6.39 -22.86
C ARG A 170 -6.45 5.06 -23.28
N ALA A 171 -6.09 4.53 -24.45
CA ALA A 171 -6.57 3.23 -24.92
C ALA A 171 -6.23 2.09 -23.94
N LEU A 172 -5.11 2.17 -23.22
CA LEU A 172 -4.78 1.24 -22.13
C LEU A 172 -5.86 1.19 -21.06
N TYR A 173 -6.49 2.32 -20.78
CA TYR A 173 -7.56 2.46 -19.81
C TYR A 173 -8.97 2.24 -20.42
N THR A 174 -9.20 2.73 -21.64
CA THR A 174 -10.51 2.66 -22.29
C THR A 174 -10.78 1.33 -23.01
N THR A 175 -9.72 0.59 -23.41
CA THR A 175 -9.87 -0.73 -24.03
C THR A 175 -10.33 -1.76 -23.03
N LYS A 176 -11.45 -2.42 -23.32
CA LYS A 176 -12.04 -3.43 -22.45
C LYS A 176 -11.74 -4.83 -22.93
N LEU A 177 -11.28 -5.67 -22.02
CA LEU A 177 -11.15 -7.10 -22.21
C LEU A 177 -12.14 -7.79 -21.26
N LEU A 178 -13.01 -8.67 -21.77
CA LEU A 178 -14.05 -9.34 -20.98
C LEU A 178 -14.93 -8.36 -20.14
N GLY A 179 -15.14 -7.12 -20.64
CA GLY A 179 -15.96 -6.11 -19.98
C GLY A 179 -15.23 -5.22 -18.96
N LEU A 180 -13.99 -5.54 -18.61
CA LEU A 180 -13.14 -4.73 -17.71
C LEU A 180 -12.01 -4.06 -18.51
N PRO A 181 -11.57 -2.85 -18.11
CA PRO A 181 -10.46 -2.17 -18.75
C PRO A 181 -9.13 -2.81 -18.37
N LEU A 182 -8.08 -2.55 -19.17
CA LEU A 182 -6.78 -3.22 -19.03
C LEU A 182 -6.05 -2.87 -17.73
N ASP A 183 -6.33 -1.73 -17.12
CA ASP A 183 -5.78 -1.30 -15.82
C ASP A 183 -6.12 -2.29 -14.69
N VAL A 184 -7.34 -2.85 -14.69
CA VAL A 184 -7.76 -3.87 -13.72
C VAL A 184 -6.91 -5.13 -13.85
N TYR A 185 -6.58 -5.54 -15.08
CA TYR A 185 -5.69 -6.70 -15.31
C TYR A 185 -4.25 -6.39 -14.91
N LEU A 186 -3.81 -5.15 -15.10
CA LEU A 186 -2.50 -4.69 -14.63
C LEU A 186 -2.42 -4.74 -13.11
N ALA A 187 -3.46 -4.26 -12.42
CA ALA A 187 -3.56 -4.35 -10.97
C ALA A 187 -3.54 -5.82 -10.49
N LEU A 188 -4.30 -6.70 -11.14
CA LEU A 188 -4.30 -8.14 -10.85
C LEU A 188 -2.92 -8.77 -11.06
N LEU A 189 -2.23 -8.41 -12.13
CA LEU A 189 -0.86 -8.87 -12.38
C LEU A 189 0.09 -8.42 -11.26
N CYS A 190 0.00 -7.16 -10.81
CA CYS A 190 0.78 -6.66 -9.68
C CYS A 190 0.48 -7.44 -8.39
N VAL A 191 -0.78 -7.77 -8.11
CA VAL A 191 -1.16 -8.60 -6.96
C VAL A 191 -0.51 -9.98 -7.05
N ILE A 192 -0.60 -10.65 -8.21
CA ILE A 192 -0.02 -12.00 -8.42
C ILE A 192 1.50 -11.95 -8.25
N LEU A 193 2.17 -10.96 -8.88
CA LEU A 193 3.62 -10.82 -8.78
C LEU A 193 4.07 -10.53 -7.35
N THR A 194 3.41 -9.61 -6.66
CA THR A 194 3.72 -9.29 -5.26
C THR A 194 3.51 -10.50 -4.35
N TRP A 195 2.37 -11.19 -4.51
CA TRP A 195 2.10 -12.43 -3.77
C TRP A 195 3.19 -13.48 -4.03
N PHE A 196 3.57 -13.69 -5.30
CA PHE A 196 4.61 -14.64 -5.68
C PHE A 196 5.95 -14.27 -5.07
N VAL A 197 6.38 -13.01 -5.21
CA VAL A 197 7.66 -12.54 -4.67
C VAL A 197 7.73 -12.70 -3.16
N LEU A 198 6.71 -12.24 -2.44
CA LEU A 198 6.69 -12.29 -0.98
C LEU A 198 6.56 -13.71 -0.41
N ASN A 199 5.80 -14.59 -1.07
CA ASN A 199 5.50 -15.92 -0.51
C ASN A 199 6.35 -17.06 -1.09
N LYS A 200 6.93 -16.89 -2.29
CA LYS A 200 7.59 -18.00 -3.01
C LYS A 200 9.09 -17.78 -3.24
N THR A 201 9.61 -16.55 -3.08
CA THR A 201 11.03 -16.27 -3.35
C THR A 201 11.89 -16.21 -2.07
N HIS A 202 13.21 -16.31 -2.23
CA HIS A 202 14.17 -16.07 -1.16
C HIS A 202 14.09 -14.63 -0.66
N PHE A 203 13.95 -13.67 -1.58
CA PHE A 203 13.83 -12.25 -1.22
C PHE A 203 12.63 -11.98 -0.30
N GLY A 204 11.46 -12.59 -0.58
CA GLY A 204 10.29 -12.44 0.28
C GLY A 204 10.52 -12.96 1.70
N ARG A 205 11.24 -14.09 1.84
CA ARG A 205 11.63 -14.60 3.15
C ARG A 205 12.59 -13.67 3.89
N ASP A 206 13.54 -13.09 3.17
CA ASP A 206 14.49 -12.11 3.74
C ASP A 206 13.76 -10.84 4.19
N VAL A 207 12.78 -10.35 3.41
CA VAL A 207 11.92 -9.21 3.80
C VAL A 207 11.15 -9.50 5.08
N LEU A 208 10.52 -10.67 5.20
CA LEU A 208 9.80 -11.09 6.40
C LEU A 208 10.74 -11.22 7.61
N ALA A 209 11.94 -11.78 7.42
CA ALA A 209 12.93 -11.94 8.47
C ALA A 209 13.44 -10.59 8.98
N VAL A 210 13.83 -9.69 8.06
CA VAL A 210 14.31 -8.33 8.39
C VAL A 210 13.24 -7.52 9.09
N GLY A 211 11.98 -7.58 8.61
CA GLY A 211 10.87 -6.90 9.24
C GLY A 211 10.50 -7.46 10.60
N GLY A 212 10.69 -8.77 10.81
CA GLY A 212 10.42 -9.40 12.11
C GLY A 212 11.44 -9.05 13.18
N ASN A 213 12.73 -9.14 12.85
CA ASN A 213 13.83 -8.70 13.71
C ASN A 213 15.09 -8.49 12.87
N ARG A 214 15.40 -7.23 12.60
CA ARG A 214 16.55 -6.83 11.76
C ARG A 214 17.89 -7.37 12.28
N GLU A 215 18.09 -7.36 13.60
CA GLU A 215 19.37 -7.79 14.18
C GLU A 215 19.52 -9.32 14.12
N CYS A 216 18.46 -10.07 14.43
CA CYS A 216 18.46 -11.52 14.25
C CYS A 216 18.67 -11.93 12.80
N ALA A 217 18.05 -11.25 11.85
CA ALA A 217 18.23 -11.47 10.43
C ALA A 217 19.68 -11.24 10.00
N ARG A 218 20.31 -10.16 10.49
CA ARG A 218 21.73 -9.84 10.25
C ARG A 218 22.66 -10.92 10.81
N LEU A 219 22.41 -11.38 12.02
CA LEU A 219 23.19 -12.45 12.66
C LEU A 219 23.03 -13.79 11.92
N SER A 220 21.90 -14.00 11.23
CA SER A 220 21.66 -15.17 10.36
C SER A 220 22.27 -15.02 8.96
N GLY A 221 23.08 -13.97 8.72
CA GLY A 221 23.78 -13.75 7.44
C GLY A 221 22.98 -13.00 6.38
N ILE A 222 21.76 -12.54 6.68
CA ILE A 222 20.94 -11.75 5.74
C ILE A 222 21.50 -10.32 5.67
N LYS A 223 21.72 -9.82 4.45
CA LYS A 223 22.17 -8.44 4.20
C LYS A 223 21.01 -7.45 4.38
N ALA A 224 20.62 -7.20 5.63
CA ALA A 224 19.43 -6.43 5.99
C ALA A 224 19.37 -5.03 5.33
N ASP A 225 20.51 -4.36 5.14
CA ASP A 225 20.58 -3.06 4.47
C ASP A 225 20.19 -3.17 2.98
N TRP A 226 20.67 -4.20 2.29
CA TRP A 226 20.31 -4.43 0.89
C TRP A 226 18.84 -4.82 0.73
N VAL A 227 18.30 -5.64 1.65
CA VAL A 227 16.89 -5.98 1.66
C VAL A 227 16.05 -4.70 1.82
N GLN A 228 16.41 -3.81 2.74
CA GLN A 228 15.73 -2.54 2.93
C GLN A 228 15.82 -1.65 1.67
N ILE A 229 17.01 -1.49 1.06
CA ILE A 229 17.17 -0.70 -0.15
C ILE A 229 16.27 -1.23 -1.27
N LEU A 230 16.28 -2.55 -1.48
CA LEU A 230 15.51 -3.19 -2.54
C LEU A 230 13.99 -3.11 -2.28
N THR A 231 13.54 -3.23 -1.03
CA THR A 231 12.10 -3.05 -0.73
C THR A 231 11.62 -1.65 -1.11
N PHE A 232 12.35 -0.60 -0.78
CA PHE A 232 12.01 0.76 -1.18
C PHE A 232 12.11 0.97 -2.69
N ALA A 233 13.14 0.44 -3.35
CA ALA A 233 13.32 0.56 -4.79
C ALA A 233 12.19 -0.12 -5.58
N ILE A 234 11.79 -1.35 -5.19
CA ILE A 234 10.65 -2.06 -5.77
C ILE A 234 9.35 -1.28 -5.51
N THR A 235 9.18 -0.78 -4.31
CA THR A 235 8.01 0.03 -3.92
C THR A 235 7.89 1.26 -4.81
N GLY A 236 8.96 2.03 -4.99
CA GLY A 236 8.97 3.19 -5.89
C GLY A 236 8.69 2.82 -7.35
N ALA A 237 9.24 1.70 -7.86
CA ALA A 237 8.94 1.21 -9.21
C ALA A 237 7.43 0.92 -9.38
N VAL A 238 6.80 0.31 -8.39
CA VAL A 238 5.37 0.01 -8.37
C VAL A 238 4.53 1.29 -8.23
N PHE A 239 5.01 2.28 -7.46
CA PHE A 239 4.38 3.61 -7.41
C PHE A 239 4.44 4.33 -8.77
N GLY A 240 5.56 4.19 -9.48
CA GLY A 240 5.69 4.67 -10.86
C GLY A 240 4.62 4.09 -11.78
N LEU A 241 4.35 2.80 -11.67
CA LEU A 241 3.30 2.14 -12.44
C LEU A 241 1.90 2.60 -12.02
N ALA A 242 1.65 2.74 -10.71
CA ALA A 242 0.40 3.26 -10.17
C ALA A 242 0.12 4.70 -10.62
N ALA A 243 1.17 5.52 -10.73
CA ALA A 243 1.08 6.90 -11.20
C ALA A 243 0.59 6.99 -12.66
N LEU A 244 1.11 6.12 -13.52
CA LEU A 244 0.69 6.05 -14.93
C LEU A 244 -0.76 5.58 -15.06
N ASP A 245 -1.15 4.61 -14.26
CA ASP A 245 -2.52 4.11 -14.21
C ASP A 245 -3.48 5.22 -13.72
N MET A 246 -3.16 5.87 -12.62
CA MET A 246 -3.93 7.01 -12.08
C MET A 246 -4.07 8.13 -13.12
N MET A 247 -2.99 8.50 -13.81
CA MET A 247 -2.98 9.53 -14.84
C MET A 247 -3.87 9.14 -16.02
N ALA A 248 -3.81 7.90 -16.48
CA ALA A 248 -4.65 7.39 -17.57
C ALA A 248 -6.14 7.41 -17.19
N HIS A 249 -6.47 7.03 -15.96
CA HIS A 249 -7.83 7.04 -15.42
C HIS A 249 -8.39 8.47 -15.33
N GLN A 250 -7.65 9.38 -14.72
CA GLN A 250 -8.09 10.77 -14.51
C GLN A 250 -8.07 11.61 -15.79
N ASN A 251 -7.35 11.18 -16.84
CA ASN A 251 -7.07 11.95 -18.06
C ASN A 251 -6.45 13.32 -17.78
N MET A 252 -5.76 13.44 -16.67
CA MET A 252 -5.11 14.66 -16.22
C MET A 252 -3.98 14.35 -15.23
N THR A 253 -3.11 15.31 -15.04
CA THR A 253 -2.08 15.28 -14.00
C THR A 253 -1.79 16.66 -13.46
N SER A 254 -1.35 16.71 -12.20
CA SER A 254 -0.92 17.93 -11.51
C SER A 254 -0.03 17.56 -10.32
N ALA A 255 0.62 18.55 -9.72
CA ALA A 255 1.36 18.33 -8.48
C ALA A 255 0.47 17.86 -7.31
N THR A 256 -0.85 17.98 -7.43
CA THR A 256 -1.82 17.57 -6.39
C THR A 256 -2.54 16.26 -6.71
N SER A 257 -2.17 15.56 -7.81
CA SER A 257 -2.90 14.35 -8.24
C SER A 257 -2.62 13.12 -7.38
N GLY A 258 -1.46 13.01 -6.75
CA GLY A 258 -1.05 11.85 -5.95
C GLY A 258 -1.27 11.96 -4.45
N PRO A 259 -1.09 13.17 -3.82
CA PRO A 259 -1.17 13.35 -2.37
C PRO A 259 -2.47 12.84 -1.75
N GLY A 260 -2.35 12.14 -0.62
CA GLY A 260 -3.44 11.45 0.05
C GLY A 260 -3.49 9.95 -0.22
N SER A 261 -2.86 9.48 -1.31
CA SER A 261 -2.78 8.05 -1.64
C SER A 261 -1.98 7.26 -0.59
N GLU A 262 -0.98 7.89 0.02
CA GLU A 262 -0.18 7.32 1.12
C GLU A 262 -1.06 6.88 2.29
N PHE A 263 -2.01 7.71 2.71
CA PHE A 263 -2.92 7.40 3.81
C PHE A 263 -3.92 6.31 3.44
N VAL A 264 -4.41 6.30 2.22
CA VAL A 264 -5.32 5.25 1.72
C VAL A 264 -4.61 3.91 1.68
N CYS A 265 -3.42 3.83 1.09
CA CYS A 265 -2.64 2.59 0.97
C CYS A 265 -2.17 2.08 2.33
N LEU A 266 -1.68 2.97 3.22
CA LEU A 266 -1.25 2.60 4.57
C LEU A 266 -2.43 2.07 5.40
N THR A 267 -3.56 2.78 5.40
CA THR A 267 -4.77 2.35 6.12
C THR A 267 -5.26 1.00 5.61
N ALA A 268 -5.33 0.85 4.29
CA ALA A 268 -5.74 -0.40 3.64
C ALA A 268 -4.82 -1.56 4.00
N ALA A 269 -3.50 -1.32 4.05
CA ALA A 269 -2.52 -2.33 4.43
C ALA A 269 -2.72 -2.81 5.88
N ILE A 270 -2.95 -1.89 6.81
CA ILE A 270 -3.20 -2.21 8.23
C ILE A 270 -4.52 -2.98 8.39
N ILE A 271 -5.61 -2.48 7.79
CA ILE A 271 -6.92 -3.16 7.81
C ILE A 271 -6.83 -4.54 7.16
N GLY A 272 -6.05 -4.65 6.08
CA GLY A 272 -5.77 -5.90 5.36
C GLY A 272 -4.87 -6.89 6.10
N GLY A 273 -4.34 -6.50 7.27
CA GLY A 273 -3.56 -7.38 8.15
C GLY A 273 -2.05 -7.35 7.93
N ILE A 274 -1.53 -6.32 7.25
CA ILE A 274 -0.09 -6.03 7.24
C ILE A 274 0.27 -5.30 8.54
N SER A 275 1.23 -5.83 9.28
CA SER A 275 1.68 -5.24 10.54
C SER A 275 2.55 -4.01 10.32
N MET A 276 2.28 -2.94 11.06
CA MET A 276 3.16 -1.76 11.11
C MET A 276 4.53 -2.05 11.72
N MET A 277 4.63 -3.08 12.56
CA MET A 277 5.89 -3.53 13.16
C MET A 277 6.75 -4.37 12.21
N GLY A 278 6.24 -4.69 11.02
CA GLY A 278 6.91 -5.56 10.05
C GLY A 278 6.79 -7.06 10.35
N GLY A 279 7.44 -7.88 9.52
CA GLY A 279 7.57 -9.33 9.67
C GLY A 279 6.29 -10.13 9.42
N LYS A 280 5.17 -9.47 9.11
CA LYS A 280 3.87 -10.12 8.86
C LYS A 280 3.06 -9.33 7.83
N GLY A 281 2.41 -10.03 6.92
CA GLY A 281 1.50 -9.37 5.96
C GLY A 281 0.72 -10.38 5.13
N ASN A 282 -0.45 -9.93 4.66
CA ASN A 282 -1.32 -10.68 3.76
C ASN A 282 -1.66 -9.82 2.55
N VAL A 283 -1.11 -10.18 1.39
CA VAL A 283 -1.33 -9.45 0.12
C VAL A 283 -2.81 -9.47 -0.29
N VAL A 284 -3.51 -10.59 -0.11
CA VAL A 284 -4.94 -10.71 -0.44
C VAL A 284 -5.78 -9.86 0.52
N GLY A 285 -5.41 -9.87 1.80
CA GLY A 285 -6.03 -9.00 2.80
C GLY A 285 -5.86 -7.52 2.47
N LEU A 286 -4.69 -7.12 1.97
CA LEU A 286 -4.45 -5.74 1.52
C LEU A 286 -5.41 -5.32 0.39
N VAL A 287 -5.65 -6.19 -0.61
CA VAL A 287 -6.64 -5.90 -1.68
C VAL A 287 -8.02 -5.65 -1.07
N ALA A 288 -8.44 -6.51 -0.13
CA ALA A 288 -9.71 -6.30 0.57
C ALA A 288 -9.71 -4.98 1.37
N GLY A 289 -8.61 -4.62 2.02
CA GLY A 289 -8.45 -3.34 2.72
C GLY A 289 -8.57 -2.12 1.79
N ILE A 290 -8.02 -2.21 0.57
CA ILE A 290 -8.17 -1.15 -0.45
C ILE A 290 -9.64 -1.02 -0.85
N PHE A 291 -10.34 -2.13 -1.08
CA PHE A 291 -11.78 -2.08 -1.36
C PHE A 291 -12.57 -1.48 -0.19
N VAL A 292 -12.21 -1.76 1.06
CA VAL A 292 -12.83 -1.10 2.23
C VAL A 292 -12.68 0.42 2.12
N MET A 293 -11.47 0.92 1.87
CA MET A 293 -11.21 2.37 1.75
C MET A 293 -11.94 2.99 0.55
N GLN A 294 -12.00 2.29 -0.58
CA GLN A 294 -12.69 2.77 -1.78
C GLN A 294 -14.22 2.75 -1.62
N ILE A 295 -14.78 1.71 -0.98
CA ILE A 295 -16.21 1.65 -0.66
C ILE A 295 -16.60 2.82 0.25
N ILE A 296 -15.79 3.13 1.26
CA ILE A 296 -16.03 4.27 2.14
C ILE A 296 -15.99 5.58 1.35
N SER A 297 -14.97 5.79 0.51
CA SER A 297 -14.84 7.00 -0.31
C SER A 297 -16.00 7.16 -1.28
N ASN A 298 -16.32 6.12 -2.05
CA ASN A 298 -17.39 6.10 -3.04
C ASN A 298 -18.78 6.21 -2.37
N GLY A 299 -18.99 5.49 -1.26
CA GLY A 299 -20.24 5.54 -0.51
C GLY A 299 -20.53 6.94 0.07
N MET A 300 -19.51 7.59 0.66
CA MET A 300 -19.62 8.97 1.14
C MET A 300 -19.94 9.95 0.00
N GLN A 301 -19.29 9.77 -1.16
CA GLN A 301 -19.54 10.59 -2.34
C GLN A 301 -20.98 10.44 -2.85
N LEU A 302 -21.49 9.22 -2.94
CA LEU A 302 -22.89 8.95 -3.33
C LEU A 302 -23.91 9.42 -2.30
N ALA A 303 -23.54 9.47 -1.02
CA ALA A 303 -24.32 10.04 0.07
C ALA A 303 -24.29 11.58 0.08
N GLY A 304 -23.53 12.23 -0.83
CA GLY A 304 -23.43 13.69 -0.91
C GLY A 304 -22.52 14.33 0.13
N TRP A 305 -21.65 13.54 0.79
CA TRP A 305 -20.72 14.10 1.77
C TRP A 305 -19.61 14.89 1.09
N GLY A 306 -19.39 16.10 1.56
CA GLY A 306 -18.34 16.97 1.00
C GLY A 306 -16.93 16.38 1.14
N ALA A 307 -16.03 16.75 0.23
CA ALA A 307 -14.65 16.24 0.19
C ALA A 307 -13.89 16.44 1.52
N TYR A 308 -14.09 17.57 2.18
CA TYR A 308 -13.42 17.85 3.46
C TYR A 308 -13.83 16.88 4.57
N LEU A 309 -15.11 16.49 4.64
CA LEU A 309 -15.57 15.50 5.59
C LEU A 309 -14.98 14.11 5.30
N GLN A 310 -14.79 13.79 4.02
CA GLN A 310 -14.15 12.54 3.62
C GLN A 310 -12.70 12.46 4.13
N TYR A 311 -11.93 13.57 4.11
CA TYR A 311 -10.58 13.60 4.70
C TYR A 311 -10.62 13.33 6.21
N ALA A 312 -11.54 13.95 6.94
CA ALA A 312 -11.68 13.72 8.38
C ALA A 312 -12.01 12.26 8.70
N VAL A 313 -12.96 11.67 7.97
CA VAL A 313 -13.35 10.25 8.15
C VAL A 313 -12.17 9.32 7.85
N LYS A 314 -11.45 9.53 6.75
CA LYS A 314 -10.25 8.73 6.41
C LYS A 314 -9.18 8.81 7.51
N GLY A 315 -8.96 10.01 8.07
CA GLY A 315 -8.02 10.20 9.19
C GLY A 315 -8.46 9.45 10.45
N ILE A 316 -9.74 9.49 10.80
CA ILE A 316 -10.29 8.75 11.95
C ILE A 316 -10.12 7.23 11.74
N ILE A 317 -10.39 6.73 10.53
CA ILE A 317 -10.24 5.30 10.20
C ILE A 317 -8.77 4.89 10.31
N LEU A 318 -7.84 5.70 9.81
CA LEU A 318 -6.40 5.44 9.95
C LEU A 318 -6.00 5.37 11.42
N LEU A 319 -6.43 6.33 12.25
CA LEU A 319 -6.12 6.35 13.68
C LEU A 319 -6.68 5.11 14.38
N ALA A 320 -7.92 4.72 14.06
CA ALA A 320 -8.53 3.52 14.62
C ALA A 320 -7.77 2.25 14.18
N ALA A 321 -7.38 2.15 12.90
CA ALA A 321 -6.63 1.01 12.38
C ALA A 321 -5.26 0.87 13.06
N ILE A 322 -4.51 1.97 13.19
CA ILE A 322 -3.20 2.00 13.87
C ILE A 322 -3.36 1.61 15.34
N SER A 323 -4.36 2.19 16.02
CA SER A 323 -4.61 1.90 17.43
C SER A 323 -4.94 0.42 17.66
N PHE A 324 -5.75 -0.16 16.78
CA PHE A 324 -6.11 -1.57 16.83
C PHE A 324 -4.90 -2.47 16.56
N ASP A 325 -4.08 -2.15 15.56
CA ASP A 325 -2.84 -2.91 15.26
C ASP A 325 -1.86 -2.86 16.43
N ALA A 326 -1.67 -1.68 17.05
CA ALA A 326 -0.81 -1.50 18.21
C ALA A 326 -1.30 -2.30 19.43
N LEU A 327 -2.61 -2.32 19.68
CA LEU A 327 -3.19 -3.12 20.77
C LEU A 327 -3.04 -4.63 20.52
N LYS A 328 -3.23 -5.08 19.29
CA LYS A 328 -3.13 -6.49 18.88
C LYS A 328 -1.70 -7.02 18.97
N ASN A 329 -0.71 -6.20 18.66
CA ASN A 329 0.70 -6.57 18.59
C ASN A 329 1.50 -6.17 19.85
N ARG A 330 0.84 -5.82 20.98
CA ARG A 330 1.53 -5.55 22.25
C ARG A 330 2.42 -6.74 22.64
N PRO A 331 3.70 -6.53 22.97
CA PRO A 331 4.55 -7.58 23.50
C PRO A 331 3.92 -8.12 24.78
N ARG A 332 3.81 -9.44 24.89
CA ARG A 332 3.37 -10.06 26.14
C ARG A 332 4.43 -9.75 27.20
N PRO A 333 4.03 -9.32 28.42
CA PRO A 333 5.00 -9.11 29.50
C PRO A 333 5.79 -10.41 29.70
N VAL A 334 7.10 -10.30 29.65
CA VAL A 334 7.98 -11.42 29.97
C VAL A 334 7.85 -11.62 31.48
N VAL A 335 7.13 -12.67 31.88
CA VAL A 335 7.13 -13.13 33.26
C VAL A 335 8.55 -13.66 33.49
N ARG A 336 9.40 -12.86 34.13
CA ARG A 336 10.66 -13.37 34.68
C ARG A 336 10.31 -14.37 35.78
N VAL A 337 10.41 -15.65 35.49
CA VAL A 337 10.39 -16.69 36.51
C VAL A 337 11.70 -16.49 37.28
N HIS A 338 11.61 -15.90 38.45
CA HIS A 338 12.70 -15.93 39.41
C HIS A 338 12.79 -17.40 39.82
N ASN A 339 13.81 -18.09 39.36
CA ASN A 339 14.21 -19.38 39.95
C ASN A 339 14.85 -19.03 41.29
N ASP A 340 14.02 -18.90 42.32
CA ASP A 340 14.51 -18.93 43.69
C ASP A 340 15.06 -20.35 43.94
N ALA A 341 16.37 -20.45 43.97
CA ALA A 341 17.02 -21.66 44.48
C ALA A 341 16.49 -21.90 45.90
N PRO A 342 16.17 -23.13 46.29
CA PRO A 342 15.65 -23.41 47.63
C PRO A 342 16.74 -23.10 48.65
N GLY A 343 16.65 -21.93 49.32
CA GLY A 343 17.60 -21.57 50.36
C GLY A 343 17.73 -20.10 50.77
N SER A 344 17.06 -19.14 50.10
CA SER A 344 17.11 -17.74 50.54
C SER A 344 15.71 -17.22 50.87
N GLY A 345 15.35 -17.24 52.14
CA GLY A 345 14.16 -16.57 52.66
C GLY A 345 14.29 -15.05 52.53
N GLY A 346 13.66 -14.49 51.51
CA GLY A 346 13.52 -13.05 51.29
C GLY A 346 12.16 -12.74 50.68
N GLU A 347 11.39 -11.92 51.39
CA GLU A 347 10.05 -11.46 50.94
C GLU A 347 10.06 -10.78 49.57
N PRO A 348 9.02 -10.92 48.75
CA PRO A 348 8.95 -10.30 47.42
C PRO A 348 8.71 -8.80 47.55
N LYS A 349 9.70 -7.98 47.22
CA LYS A 349 9.46 -6.54 46.97
C LYS A 349 8.73 -6.38 45.65
N LYS A 350 7.50 -5.89 45.73
CA LYS A 350 6.74 -5.34 44.56
C LYS A 350 7.40 -4.01 44.20
N GLU A 351 8.11 -3.97 43.10
CA GLU A 351 8.41 -2.72 42.38
C GLU A 351 7.49 -2.57 41.18
N ALA A 352 6.66 -1.49 41.25
CA ALA A 352 5.87 -1.00 40.14
C ALA A 352 6.72 -0.12 39.23
N ALA A 353 6.66 -0.36 37.95
CA ALA A 353 7.00 0.58 36.89
C ALA A 353 6.09 0.33 35.68
#